data_d9e9dbdaaad1ddad19aea3eedc8389d4
#
_entry.id   d9e9dbdaaad1ddad19aea3eedc8389d4
#
_cell.length_a   1.000
_cell.length_b   1.000
_cell.length_c   1.000
_cell.angle_alpha   90.00
_cell.angle_beta   90.00
_cell.angle_gamma   90.00
#
_symmetry.space_group_name_H-M   'P 1'
#
loop_
_entity.id
_entity.type
_entity.pdbx_description
1 polymer ?
#
loop_
_entity_poly.entity_id
_entity_poly.type
_entity_poly.pdbx_seq_one_letter_code
_entity_poly.pdbx_strand_id
1 'polypeptide(L)'
;MAKKSNLPFDKRGGVVAIQRRLLSSPEYLALTAQAKVLLTLLQRHWSPAGPVGFGVRQAEEEIPCSRTLAMRAFKELEEAGFIVLVDDSLFCSRTQSKTRTWRLTWLPCWRNRGPTNDWEDRRVSISTGP
;
A
#
# COMPACT_ATOMS: atom_id res chain seq x y z
N MET A 1 19.76 15.26 -26.99
CA MET A 1 19.25 14.12 -27.45
C MET A 1 18.65 13.22 -26.42
N ALA A 2 17.48 12.98 -26.60
CA ALA A 2 16.79 12.19 -25.62
C ALA A 2 17.27 10.76 -25.66
N LYS A 3 17.58 10.25 -24.53
CA LYS A 3 17.95 8.91 -24.43
C LYS A 3 16.72 8.06 -24.51
N LYS A 4 16.71 7.10 -25.35
CA LYS A 4 15.60 6.23 -25.40
C LYS A 4 15.56 5.37 -24.17
N SER A 5 14.40 5.21 -23.61
CA SER A 5 14.24 4.35 -22.48
C SER A 5 14.34 2.91 -22.93
N ASN A 6 15.09 2.11 -22.19
CA ASN A 6 15.15 0.69 -22.43
C ASN A 6 14.14 -0.08 -21.61
N LEU A 7 13.19 0.64 -21.04
CA LEU A 7 12.18 0.01 -20.22
C LEU A 7 11.22 -0.77 -21.10
N PRO A 8 10.81 -1.96 -20.66
CA PRO A 8 9.95 -2.81 -21.45
C PRO A 8 8.47 -2.47 -21.32
N PHE A 9 8.14 -1.22 -21.09
CA PHE A 9 6.75 -0.85 -20.91
C PHE A 9 6.47 0.52 -21.51
N ASP A 10 5.20 0.72 -21.81
CA ASP A 10 4.69 1.97 -22.32
C ASP A 10 4.52 2.94 -21.16
N LYS A 11 4.93 4.17 -21.36
CA LYS A 11 4.84 5.18 -20.32
C LYS A 11 3.52 5.91 -20.28
N ARG A 12 2.62 5.62 -21.19
CA ARG A 12 1.33 6.28 -21.19
C ARG A 12 0.57 5.89 -19.92
N GLY A 13 0.05 6.88 -19.21
CA GLY A 13 -0.63 6.63 -17.95
C GLY A 13 0.28 6.36 -16.78
N GLY A 14 1.61 6.41 -17.00
CA GLY A 14 2.55 6.16 -15.93
C GLY A 14 2.76 4.69 -15.67
N VAL A 15 3.55 4.39 -14.67
CA VAL A 15 3.85 3.00 -14.29
C VAL A 15 3.85 2.90 -12.76
N VAL A 16 3.68 1.68 -12.29
CA VAL A 16 3.82 1.39 -10.86
C VAL A 16 5.03 0.50 -10.69
N ALA A 17 6.02 0.99 -9.98
CA ALA A 17 7.26 0.24 -9.76
C ALA A 17 7.31 -0.23 -8.31
N ILE A 18 7.45 -1.52 -8.11
CA ILE A 18 7.55 -2.09 -6.79
C ILE A 18 8.94 -2.67 -6.60
N GLN A 19 9.56 -2.36 -5.47
CA GLN A 19 10.93 -2.81 -5.21
C GLN A 19 11.00 -4.32 -5.13
N ARG A 20 12.01 -4.88 -5.77
CA ARG A 20 12.23 -6.33 -5.69
C ARG A 20 12.46 -6.78 -4.26
N ARG A 21 13.14 -5.97 -3.49
CA ARG A 21 13.43 -6.25 -2.10
C ARG A 21 12.14 -6.50 -1.30
N LEU A 22 11.13 -5.68 -1.57
CA LEU A 22 9.84 -5.84 -0.91
C LEU A 22 9.15 -7.12 -1.35
N LEU A 23 9.13 -7.36 -2.66
CA LEU A 23 8.44 -8.52 -3.21
C LEU A 23 9.10 -9.84 -2.79
N SER A 24 10.37 -9.81 -2.46
CA SER A 24 11.09 -11.00 -2.05
C SER A 24 11.12 -11.18 -0.54
N SER A 25 10.56 -10.25 0.20
CA SER A 25 10.63 -10.30 1.66
C SER A 25 9.72 -11.37 2.23
N PRO A 26 10.10 -11.96 3.35
CA PRO A 26 9.20 -12.93 4.01
C PRO A 26 7.88 -12.30 4.41
N GLU A 27 7.90 -11.02 4.75
CA GLU A 27 6.66 -10.32 5.12
C GLU A 27 5.67 -10.30 3.97
N TYR A 28 6.16 -10.00 2.76
CA TYR A 28 5.29 -9.97 1.60
C TYR A 28 4.84 -11.38 1.21
N LEU A 29 5.80 -12.31 1.21
CA LEU A 29 5.48 -13.67 0.78
C LEU A 29 4.47 -14.37 1.69
N ALA A 30 4.40 -13.94 2.94
CA ALA A 30 3.45 -14.50 3.89
C ALA A 30 2.03 -13.95 3.74
N LEU A 31 1.84 -12.92 2.93
CA LEU A 31 0.52 -12.34 2.76
C LEU A 31 -0.38 -13.26 1.94
N THR A 32 -1.68 -13.16 2.18
CA THR A 32 -2.64 -13.85 1.30
C THR A 32 -2.62 -13.20 -0.08
N ALA A 33 -3.17 -13.89 -1.06
CA ALA A 33 -3.24 -13.36 -2.41
C ALA A 33 -3.99 -12.04 -2.45
N GLN A 34 -5.09 -11.94 -1.71
CA GLN A 34 -5.86 -10.71 -1.67
C GLN A 34 -5.04 -9.55 -1.11
N ALA A 35 -4.26 -9.80 -0.07
CA ALA A 35 -3.44 -8.75 0.52
C ALA A 35 -2.33 -8.31 -0.43
N LYS A 36 -1.75 -9.26 -1.16
CA LYS A 36 -0.73 -8.92 -2.16
C LYS A 36 -1.31 -8.03 -3.26
N VAL A 37 -2.50 -8.37 -3.73
CA VAL A 37 -3.16 -7.56 -4.75
C VAL A 37 -3.49 -6.19 -4.18
N LEU A 38 -3.99 -6.14 -2.95
CA LEU A 38 -4.34 -4.86 -2.34
C LEU A 38 -3.12 -3.94 -2.23
N LEU A 39 -1.97 -4.49 -1.89
CA LEU A 39 -0.75 -3.70 -1.81
C LEU A 39 -0.47 -2.98 -3.14
N THR A 40 -0.59 -3.70 -4.24
CA THR A 40 -0.37 -3.13 -5.56
C THR A 40 -1.42 -2.08 -5.91
N LEU A 41 -2.68 -2.36 -5.57
CA LEU A 41 -3.76 -1.41 -5.85
C LEU A 41 -3.58 -0.12 -5.05
N LEU A 42 -3.15 -0.23 -3.81
CA LEU A 42 -2.88 0.96 -3.01
C LEU A 42 -1.78 1.79 -3.64
N GLN A 43 -0.71 1.13 -4.10
CA GLN A 43 0.38 1.87 -4.72
C GLN A 43 -0.06 2.53 -6.02
N ARG A 44 -1.00 1.94 -6.74
CA ARG A 44 -1.53 2.54 -7.95
C ARG A 44 -2.13 3.92 -7.67
N HIS A 45 -2.70 4.09 -6.50
CA HIS A 45 -3.33 5.35 -6.11
C HIS A 45 -2.41 6.27 -5.31
N TRP A 46 -1.16 5.86 -5.11
CA TRP A 46 -0.22 6.64 -4.32
C TRP A 46 0.15 7.95 -5.03
N SER A 47 0.33 8.97 -4.22
CA SER A 47 0.77 10.28 -4.69
C SER A 47 1.64 10.90 -3.61
N PRO A 48 2.65 11.69 -3.98
CA PRO A 48 3.45 12.35 -2.96
C PRO A 48 2.70 13.48 -2.24
N ALA A 49 1.50 13.81 -2.69
CA ALA A 49 0.77 14.94 -2.13
C ALA A 49 0.04 14.60 -0.83
N GLY A 50 -0.27 13.34 -0.59
CA GLY A 50 -1.01 12.99 0.61
C GLY A 50 -1.26 11.51 0.74
N PRO A 51 -2.06 11.10 1.71
CA PRO A 51 -2.33 9.67 1.92
C PRO A 51 -3.23 9.11 0.83
N VAL A 52 -3.22 7.78 0.73
CA VAL A 52 -4.02 7.08 -0.25
C VAL A 52 -5.40 6.82 0.32
N GLY A 53 -6.42 7.26 -0.40
CA GLY A 53 -7.81 6.97 -0.02
C GLY A 53 -8.24 5.65 -0.67
N PHE A 54 -8.60 4.69 0.15
CA PHE A 54 -8.98 3.38 -0.37
C PHE A 54 -9.80 2.65 0.70
N GLY A 55 -11.03 2.35 0.36
CA GLY A 55 -11.94 1.74 1.32
C GLY A 55 -12.21 0.28 1.04
N VAL A 56 -12.92 -0.35 1.96
CA VAL A 56 -13.24 -1.77 1.86
C VAL A 56 -14.08 -2.06 0.62
N ARG A 57 -15.04 -1.20 0.33
CA ARG A 57 -15.90 -1.42 -0.82
C ARG A 57 -15.13 -1.39 -2.12
N GLN A 58 -14.20 -0.45 -2.23
CA GLN A 58 -13.36 -0.37 -3.41
C GLN A 58 -12.51 -1.63 -3.54
N ALA A 59 -12.00 -2.15 -2.41
CA ALA A 59 -11.23 -3.37 -2.42
C ALA A 59 -12.06 -4.56 -2.89
N GLU A 60 -13.32 -4.64 -2.44
CA GLU A 60 -14.20 -5.71 -2.89
C GLU A 60 -14.35 -5.70 -4.41
N GLU A 61 -14.45 -4.52 -4.97
CA GLU A 61 -14.66 -4.38 -6.41
C GLU A 61 -13.39 -4.62 -7.20
N GLU A 62 -12.27 -4.10 -6.74
CA GLU A 62 -11.04 -4.14 -7.52
C GLU A 62 -10.24 -5.42 -7.34
N ILE A 63 -10.38 -6.10 -6.22
CA ILE A 63 -9.75 -7.40 -6.03
C ILE A 63 -10.64 -8.52 -6.58
N PRO A 64 -11.81 -8.35 -6.88
CA PRO A 64 -13.10 -9.03 -6.71
C PRO A 64 -13.04 -10.09 -5.63
N CYS A 65 -13.45 -9.70 -4.44
CA CYS A 65 -13.50 -10.64 -3.32
C CYS A 65 -14.61 -10.22 -2.35
N SER A 66 -14.86 -11.05 -1.37
CA SER A 66 -15.89 -10.75 -0.38
C SER A 66 -15.44 -9.64 0.55
N ARG A 67 -16.40 -9.05 1.24
CA ARG A 67 -16.09 -8.02 2.22
C ARG A 67 -15.16 -8.54 3.31
N THR A 68 -15.39 -9.77 3.75
CA THR A 68 -14.55 -10.37 4.78
C THR A 68 -13.12 -10.49 4.33
N LEU A 69 -12.91 -10.93 3.10
CA LEU A 69 -11.55 -11.07 2.56
C LEU A 69 -10.91 -9.70 2.35
N ALA A 70 -11.68 -8.72 1.93
CA ALA A 70 -11.16 -7.37 1.75
C ALA A 70 -10.71 -6.78 3.10
N MET A 71 -11.53 -6.93 4.12
CA MET A 71 -11.18 -6.44 5.45
C MET A 71 -9.95 -7.13 6.00
N ARG A 72 -9.85 -8.45 5.76
CA ARG A 72 -8.68 -9.19 6.19
C ARG A 72 -7.43 -8.72 5.48
N ALA A 73 -7.55 -8.41 4.19
CA ALA A 73 -6.39 -7.94 3.43
C ALA A 73 -5.83 -6.64 4.01
N PHE A 74 -6.69 -5.69 4.33
CA PHE A 74 -6.24 -4.47 4.99
C PHE A 74 -5.56 -4.77 6.31
N LYS A 75 -6.13 -5.65 7.10
CA LYS A 75 -5.57 -5.98 8.40
C LYS A 75 -4.21 -6.64 8.26
N GLU A 76 -4.05 -7.53 7.28
CA GLU A 76 -2.76 -8.16 7.05
C GLU A 76 -1.68 -7.15 6.71
N LEU A 77 -2.00 -6.22 5.81
CA LEU A 77 -1.03 -5.21 5.42
C LEU A 77 -0.67 -4.30 6.57
N GLU A 78 -1.65 -3.96 7.38
CA GLU A 78 -1.41 -3.10 8.53
C GLU A 78 -0.56 -3.81 9.57
N GLU A 79 -0.86 -5.05 9.87
CA GLU A 79 -0.12 -5.82 10.87
C GLU A 79 1.29 -6.11 10.41
N ALA A 80 1.49 -6.29 9.12
CA ALA A 80 2.82 -6.54 8.58
C ALA A 80 3.67 -5.26 8.51
N GLY A 81 3.06 -4.11 8.70
CA GLY A 81 3.81 -2.86 8.66
C GLY A 81 3.92 -2.23 7.29
N PHE A 82 3.14 -2.72 6.32
CA PHE A 82 3.16 -2.12 4.99
C PHE A 82 2.31 -0.85 4.92
N ILE A 83 1.21 -0.79 5.66
CA ILE A 83 0.37 0.40 5.63
C ILE A 83 0.07 0.85 7.05
N VAL A 84 -0.15 2.15 7.19
CA VAL A 84 -0.52 2.76 8.47
C VAL A 84 -1.79 3.56 8.22
N LEU A 85 -2.78 3.35 9.08
CA LEU A 85 -4.00 4.12 8.97
C LEU A 85 -3.71 5.56 9.36
N VAL A 86 -4.03 6.45 8.46
CA VAL A 86 -3.95 7.86 8.74
C VAL A 86 -5.24 8.26 9.38
N ASP A 87 -5.47 9.12 10.09
CA ASP A 87 -6.67 9.47 10.76
C ASP A 87 -7.82 9.60 9.77
N ASP A 88 -8.87 8.83 9.95
CA ASP A 88 -10.04 8.91 9.12
C ASP A 88 -11.07 9.89 9.65
N SER A 89 -10.82 10.50 10.81
CA SER A 89 -11.73 11.46 11.37
C SER A 89 -11.77 12.77 10.60
N LEU A 90 -10.85 12.96 9.69
CA LEU A 90 -10.83 14.14 8.85
C LEU A 90 -11.90 14.14 7.79
N PHE A 91 -12.57 13.03 7.59
CA PHE A 91 -13.55 12.99 6.58
C PHE A 91 -14.72 13.81 6.92
N CYS A 92 -15.09 14.57 5.98
CA CYS A 92 -16.16 15.46 6.12
C CYS A 92 -17.41 14.70 6.38
N SER A 93 -18.06 14.95 7.45
CA SER A 93 -19.30 14.29 7.74
C SER A 93 -20.37 14.62 6.71
N ARG A 94 -20.18 15.68 5.95
CA ARG A 94 -21.16 16.07 4.94
C ARG A 94 -21.26 15.05 3.81
N THR A 95 -20.17 14.38 3.49
CA THR A 95 -20.22 13.40 2.41
C THR A 95 -20.62 12.05 2.90
N GLN A 96 -20.57 11.83 4.19
CA GLN A 96 -20.83 10.52 4.76
C GLN A 96 -19.97 9.45 4.18
N SER A 97 -18.90 9.85 3.53
CA SER A 97 -17.99 8.91 2.92
C SER A 97 -16.93 8.59 3.93
N LYS A 98 -16.83 7.36 4.31
CA LYS A 98 -15.84 6.93 5.29
C LYS A 98 -14.72 6.19 4.62
N THR A 99 -14.24 6.73 3.54
CA THR A 99 -13.08 6.14 2.91
C THR A 99 -11.87 6.35 3.79
N ARG A 100 -11.25 5.27 4.18
CA ARG A 100 -10.06 5.35 5.01
C ARG A 100 -8.88 5.83 4.19
N THR A 101 -7.95 6.49 4.84
CA THR A 101 -6.73 6.92 4.18
C THR A 101 -5.54 6.22 4.82
N TRP A 102 -4.56 5.94 3.98
CA TRP A 102 -3.44 5.10 4.36
C TRP A 102 -2.12 5.72 3.94
N ARG A 103 -1.10 5.53 4.77
CA ARG A 103 0.27 5.84 4.40
C ARG A 103 0.96 4.52 4.02
N LEU A 104 1.58 4.50 2.87
CA LEU A 104 2.31 3.32 2.41
C LEU A 104 3.75 3.47 2.89
N THR A 105 4.20 2.54 3.73
CA THR A 105 5.47 2.73 4.45
C THR A 105 6.69 2.53 3.57
N TRP A 106 6.54 1.90 2.41
CA TRP A 106 7.68 1.66 1.52
C TRP A 106 7.86 2.76 0.49
N LEU A 107 7.04 3.79 0.53
CA LEU A 107 7.10 4.90 -0.41
C LEU A 107 7.27 6.20 0.35
N PRO A 108 7.81 7.22 -0.33
CA PRO A 108 7.91 8.53 0.31
C PRO A 108 6.53 9.02 0.73
N CYS A 109 6.50 9.73 1.82
CA CYS A 109 5.26 10.27 2.30
C CYS A 109 5.24 11.77 2.03
N TRP A 110 4.08 12.37 2.17
CA TRP A 110 3.95 13.79 1.92
C TRP A 110 4.82 14.59 2.88
N ARG A 111 5.04 15.85 2.58
CA ARG A 111 5.91 16.73 3.35
C ARG A 111 7.38 16.34 3.23
N ASN A 112 7.74 15.78 2.11
CA ASN A 112 9.13 15.43 1.80
C ASN A 112 9.75 14.44 2.76
N ARG A 113 8.94 13.55 3.33
CA ARG A 113 9.46 12.51 4.20
C ARG A 113 9.78 11.28 3.38
N GLY A 114 10.87 10.64 3.73
CA GLY A 114 11.24 9.40 3.08
C GLY A 114 10.41 8.22 3.58
N PRO A 115 10.57 7.07 2.96
CA PRO A 115 9.86 5.86 3.40
C PRO A 115 10.33 5.44 4.78
N THR A 116 9.41 4.94 5.58
CA THR A 116 9.73 4.47 6.93
C THR A 116 9.95 2.97 6.99
N ASN A 117 9.47 2.25 5.96
CA ASN A 117 9.67 0.79 5.85
C ASN A 117 9.35 0.05 7.13
N ASP A 118 8.18 0.33 7.68
CA ASP A 118 7.75 -0.28 8.94
C ASP A 118 7.72 -1.80 8.87
N TRP A 119 7.52 -2.34 7.68
CA TRP A 119 7.51 -3.78 7.49
C TRP A 119 8.87 -4.40 7.82
N GLU A 120 9.95 -3.64 7.65
CA GLU A 120 11.28 -4.11 8.02
C GLU A 120 11.46 -4.12 9.53
N ASP A 121 10.85 -3.17 10.21
CA ASP A 121 10.89 -3.13 11.66
C ASP A 121 10.21 -4.35 12.27
N ARG A 122 9.12 -4.79 11.68
CA ARG A 122 8.45 -5.99 12.13
C ARG A 122 9.37 -7.19 12.02
N ARG A 123 10.08 -7.29 10.89
CA ARG A 123 11.01 -8.39 10.67
C ARG A 123 12.14 -8.36 11.70
N VAL A 124 12.69 -7.18 11.95
CA VAL A 124 13.75 -7.04 12.93
C VAL A 124 13.25 -7.45 14.30
N SER A 125 12.07 -7.03 14.68
CA SER A 125 11.50 -7.41 15.94
C SER A 125 11.36 -8.91 16.08
N ILE A 126 10.89 -9.56 15.03
CA ILE A 126 10.72 -11.00 15.04
C ILE A 126 12.07 -11.69 15.15
N SER A 127 13.05 -11.22 14.41
CA SER A 127 14.33 -11.89 14.37
C SER A 127 15.13 -11.70 15.65
N THR A 128 14.85 -10.65 16.41
CA THR A 128 15.53 -10.45 17.68
C THR A 128 14.81 -11.15 18.82
N GLY A 129 13.67 -11.72 18.56
CA GLY A 129 12.97 -12.47 19.57
C GLY A 129 13.81 -13.66 19.95
N PRO A 130 13.82 -14.05 21.18
CA PRO A 130 14.61 -15.18 21.65
C PRO A 130 14.12 -16.48 21.07
#